data_040ea5c1e64781ec83a13161ffe03c30
#
_entry.id   040ea5c1e64781ec83a13161ffe03c30
#
_cell.length_a   1.000
_cell.length_b   1.000
_cell.length_c   1.000
_cell.angle_alpha   90.00
_cell.angle_beta   90.00
_cell.angle_gamma   90.00
#
_symmetry.space_group_name_H-M   'P 1'
#
loop_
_entity.id
_entity.type
_entity.pdbx_description
1 polymer ?
#
loop_
_entity_poly.entity_id
_entity_poly.type
_entity_poly.pdbx_seq_one_letter_code
_entity_poly.pdbx_strand_id
1 'polypeptide(L)'
;MKTIGLDLGTSALKGVLFDGEKIVAESAREVTFIRDGDMVEIAPQAHWADCLSLIRELAAASDEPVAAIAMAAASGNTLVAAPDGTPKTNIISWLDKRPSPIAPIDLHELVGWPWNGGFPLVHCAWFKANCPEVFGNSGQLFMNNDWLAFLLCGKRGLDHSSATPFFLQDQAKGKYAPQLLAAAGIAESQLSPLYPPGTAIGTLKPELAGGNLTTNTVIATGSFDHPSAARAVHVTEPGDVLVSCGTSWVGFTPIPERRVRKGYLCDPFLSSRGGPWGEIFSIARIGLTLEETIVRLAGTGDDRYKLFNEMALAEDGEARRTMLETIDKFKARLEGRPRRLVMVGGPSEGKGWRHFLAERLELAVEASPFAKQAGAVGAAMLAAQALQQPKA
;
A
#
# COMPACT_ATOMS: atom_id res chain seq x y z
N MET A 1 -24.39 3.21 3.92
CA MET A 1 -23.37 4.12 4.54
C MET A 1 -22.14 4.09 3.68
N LYS A 2 -21.77 5.22 3.10
CA LYS A 2 -20.70 5.30 2.10
C LYS A 2 -19.38 5.77 2.70
N THR A 3 -18.30 5.14 2.28
CA THR A 3 -16.94 5.45 2.68
C THR A 3 -16.05 5.69 1.46
N ILE A 4 -15.04 6.51 1.60
CA ILE A 4 -14.00 6.70 0.58
C ILE A 4 -12.74 5.98 1.03
N GLY A 5 -12.21 5.15 0.14
CA GLY A 5 -10.87 4.58 0.28
C GLY A 5 -9.96 5.09 -0.82
N LEU A 6 -8.75 5.47 -0.45
CA LEU A 6 -7.69 5.81 -1.39
C LEU A 6 -6.60 4.74 -1.38
N ASP A 7 -5.99 4.51 -2.52
CA ASP A 7 -4.76 3.74 -2.69
C ASP A 7 -3.69 4.69 -3.24
N LEU A 8 -2.76 5.05 -2.38
CA LEU A 8 -1.62 5.92 -2.71
C LEU A 8 -0.51 5.09 -3.36
N GLY A 9 -0.82 4.57 -4.54
CA GLY A 9 0.06 3.68 -5.29
C GLY A 9 1.26 4.40 -5.91
N THR A 10 2.21 3.62 -6.40
CA THR A 10 3.44 4.14 -7.01
C THR A 10 3.16 4.91 -8.31
N SER A 11 2.36 4.34 -9.21
CA SER A 11 2.10 4.94 -10.53
C SER A 11 0.85 5.81 -10.58
N ALA A 12 -0.09 5.56 -9.69
CA ALA A 12 -1.35 6.30 -9.63
C ALA A 12 -1.93 6.34 -8.22
N LEU A 13 -2.55 7.45 -7.90
CA LEU A 13 -3.51 7.59 -6.81
C LEU A 13 -4.84 7.04 -7.32
N LYS A 14 -5.42 6.09 -6.62
CA LYS A 14 -6.74 5.53 -6.96
C LYS A 14 -7.68 5.77 -5.80
N GLY A 15 -8.93 6.02 -6.11
CA GLY A 15 -9.94 6.21 -5.09
C GLY A 15 -11.24 5.52 -5.46
N VAL A 16 -11.97 5.08 -4.44
CA VAL A 16 -13.31 4.51 -4.59
C VAL A 16 -14.28 5.13 -3.57
N LEU A 17 -15.51 5.32 -4.01
CA LEU A 17 -16.67 5.47 -3.14
C LEU A 17 -17.30 4.08 -2.99
N PHE A 18 -17.37 3.59 -1.76
CA PHE A 18 -17.76 2.22 -1.46
C PHE A 18 -18.98 2.22 -0.51
N ASP A 19 -20.00 1.40 -0.79
CA ASP A 19 -21.24 1.34 0.02
C ASP A 19 -21.26 0.18 1.04
N GLY A 20 -20.18 -0.59 1.09
CA GLY A 20 -20.03 -1.78 1.93
C GLY A 20 -20.08 -3.09 1.14
N GLU A 21 -20.61 -3.06 -0.09
CA GLU A 21 -20.73 -4.24 -0.97
C GLU A 21 -20.09 -4.02 -2.34
N LYS A 22 -20.26 -2.83 -2.92
CA LYS A 22 -19.80 -2.50 -4.28
C LYS A 22 -19.17 -1.11 -4.36
N ILE A 23 -18.38 -0.94 -5.40
CA ILE A 23 -17.86 0.36 -5.82
C ILE A 23 -19.02 1.14 -6.47
N VAL A 24 -19.34 2.31 -5.89
CA VAL A 24 -20.36 3.23 -6.39
C VAL A 24 -19.76 4.17 -7.42
N ALA A 25 -18.54 4.64 -7.16
CA ALA A 25 -17.74 5.46 -8.07
C ALA A 25 -16.26 5.17 -7.86
N GLU A 26 -15.47 5.37 -8.91
CA GLU A 26 -14.02 5.28 -8.88
C GLU A 26 -13.39 6.40 -9.68
N SER A 27 -12.19 6.81 -9.28
CA SER A 27 -11.40 7.79 -10.01
C SER A 27 -9.90 7.57 -9.73
N ALA A 28 -9.05 8.11 -10.60
CA ALA A 28 -7.61 7.99 -10.46
C ALA A 28 -6.87 9.24 -10.94
N ARG A 29 -5.64 9.44 -10.44
CA ARG A 29 -4.68 10.46 -10.88
C ARG A 29 -3.32 9.81 -11.06
N GLU A 30 -2.59 10.15 -12.11
CA GLU A 30 -1.20 9.70 -12.26
C GLU A 30 -0.30 10.39 -11.25
N VAL A 31 0.68 9.67 -10.74
CA VAL A 31 1.71 10.22 -9.86
C VAL A 31 2.86 10.76 -10.71
N THR A 32 3.11 12.07 -10.60
CA THR A 32 4.23 12.72 -11.26
C THR A 32 5.45 12.73 -10.35
N PHE A 33 6.58 12.19 -10.87
CA PHE A 33 7.85 12.16 -10.17
C PHE A 33 8.79 13.28 -10.64
N ILE A 34 9.49 13.87 -9.68
CA ILE A 34 10.68 14.68 -9.91
C ILE A 34 11.86 13.70 -9.87
N ARG A 35 12.67 13.65 -10.94
CA ARG A 35 13.80 12.74 -11.07
C ARG A 35 15.08 13.52 -11.37
N ASP A 36 16.14 13.20 -10.60
CA ASP A 36 17.49 13.73 -10.84
C ASP A 36 18.49 12.63 -10.41
N GLY A 37 19.07 11.93 -11.39
CA GLY A 37 19.93 10.77 -11.14
C GLY A 37 19.21 9.70 -10.30
N ASP A 38 19.77 9.42 -9.12
CA ASP A 38 19.22 8.46 -8.16
C ASP A 38 18.07 9.02 -7.31
N MET A 39 17.82 10.32 -7.37
CA MET A 39 16.75 10.97 -6.63
C MET A 39 15.41 10.78 -7.32
N VAL A 40 14.41 10.32 -6.55
CA VAL A 40 13.03 10.16 -7.00
C VAL A 40 12.10 10.74 -5.93
N GLU A 41 11.48 11.86 -6.25
CA GLU A 41 10.66 12.63 -5.32
C GLU A 41 9.29 12.97 -5.91
N ILE A 42 8.35 13.34 -5.05
CA ILE A 42 7.00 13.80 -5.43
C ILE A 42 6.81 15.21 -4.82
N ALA A 43 6.28 16.14 -5.61
CA ALA A 43 5.92 17.46 -5.14
C ALA A 43 4.73 17.38 -4.16
N PRO A 44 4.90 17.75 -2.87
CA PRO A 44 3.86 17.51 -1.87
C PRO A 44 2.59 18.33 -2.11
N GLN A 45 2.71 19.56 -2.60
CA GLN A 45 1.54 20.42 -2.88
C GLN A 45 0.68 19.86 -4.01
N ALA A 46 1.31 19.37 -5.08
CA ALA A 46 0.61 18.72 -6.20
C ALA A 46 -0.06 17.42 -5.73
N HIS A 47 0.67 16.61 -4.97
CA HIS A 47 0.16 15.35 -4.41
C HIS A 47 -1.07 15.57 -3.50
N TRP A 48 -1.02 16.60 -2.65
CA TRP A 48 -2.18 17.00 -1.84
C TRP A 48 -3.36 17.47 -2.69
N ALA A 49 -3.10 18.33 -3.70
CA ALA A 49 -4.14 18.82 -4.59
C ALA A 49 -4.85 17.70 -5.34
N ASP A 50 -4.09 16.72 -5.85
CA ASP A 50 -4.62 15.54 -6.53
C ASP A 50 -5.46 14.67 -5.60
N CYS A 51 -4.97 14.38 -4.38
CA CYS A 51 -5.71 13.63 -3.37
C CYS A 51 -7.02 14.34 -2.99
N LEU A 52 -6.98 15.64 -2.72
CA LEU A 52 -8.17 16.39 -2.34
C LEU A 52 -9.19 16.48 -3.48
N SER A 53 -8.71 16.66 -4.72
CA SER A 53 -9.55 16.63 -5.92
C SER A 53 -10.25 15.29 -6.09
N LEU A 54 -9.51 14.19 -5.91
CA LEU A 54 -10.02 12.83 -5.98
C LEU A 54 -11.11 12.58 -4.92
N ILE A 55 -10.86 12.98 -3.67
CA ILE A 55 -11.83 12.86 -2.57
C ILE A 55 -13.12 13.65 -2.87
N ARG A 56 -13.00 14.89 -3.37
CA ARG A 56 -14.15 15.72 -3.72
C ARG A 56 -14.97 15.16 -4.88
N GLU A 57 -14.31 14.63 -5.90
CA GLU A 57 -14.96 13.98 -7.03
C GLU A 57 -15.79 12.76 -6.57
N LEU A 58 -15.19 11.89 -5.76
CA LEU A 58 -15.87 10.72 -5.21
C LEU A 58 -17.04 11.10 -4.29
N ALA A 59 -16.84 12.12 -3.46
CA ALA A 59 -17.91 12.62 -2.60
C ALA A 59 -19.07 13.24 -3.39
N ALA A 60 -18.80 13.89 -4.52
CA ALA A 60 -19.83 14.43 -5.40
C ALA A 60 -20.69 13.33 -6.06
N ALA A 61 -20.14 12.13 -6.24
CA ALA A 61 -20.88 10.97 -6.76
C ALA A 61 -21.74 10.27 -5.67
N SER A 62 -21.66 10.70 -4.41
CA SER A 62 -22.47 10.15 -3.32
C SER A 62 -23.85 10.81 -3.29
N ASP A 63 -24.88 10.03 -2.95
CA ASP A 63 -26.25 10.51 -2.69
C ASP A 63 -26.51 10.77 -1.20
N GLU A 64 -25.54 10.50 -0.33
CA GLU A 64 -25.57 10.73 1.12
C GLU A 64 -24.22 11.24 1.62
N PRO A 65 -24.13 11.84 2.82
CA PRO A 65 -22.85 12.24 3.39
C PRO A 65 -21.87 11.08 3.48
N VAL A 66 -20.61 11.34 3.09
CA VAL A 66 -19.49 10.38 3.25
C VAL A 66 -19.20 10.21 4.73
N ALA A 67 -19.31 8.98 5.23
CA ALA A 67 -19.20 8.69 6.64
C ALA A 67 -17.73 8.68 7.12
N ALA A 68 -16.80 8.12 6.32
CA ALA A 68 -15.39 8.06 6.68
C ALA A 68 -14.47 7.95 5.46
N ILE A 69 -13.19 8.30 5.68
CA ILE A 69 -12.10 8.22 4.69
C ILE A 69 -10.91 7.51 5.32
N ALA A 70 -10.25 6.60 4.59
CA ALA A 70 -8.97 6.02 4.94
C ALA A 70 -8.10 5.81 3.70
N MET A 71 -6.79 5.56 3.90
CA MET A 71 -5.82 5.47 2.80
C MET A 71 -4.94 4.24 2.96
N ALA A 72 -4.91 3.40 1.92
CA ALA A 72 -3.83 2.45 1.72
C ALA A 72 -2.65 3.18 1.07
N ALA A 73 -1.43 2.77 1.36
CA ALA A 73 -0.25 3.40 0.80
C ALA A 73 0.80 2.38 0.38
N ALA A 74 1.45 2.64 -0.75
CA ALA A 74 2.74 2.04 -1.05
C ALA A 74 3.76 2.45 0.03
N SER A 75 4.67 1.56 0.34
CA SER A 75 5.60 1.73 1.46
C SER A 75 6.67 2.79 1.19
N GLY A 76 7.07 3.48 2.24
CA GLY A 76 8.34 4.18 2.31
C GLY A 76 8.39 5.62 1.81
N ASN A 77 7.31 6.17 1.27
CA ASN A 77 7.27 7.58 0.84
C ASN A 77 7.32 8.51 2.07
N THR A 78 8.33 9.38 2.15
CA THR A 78 8.69 10.11 3.38
C THR A 78 8.86 11.60 3.11
N LEU A 79 8.39 12.46 4.03
CA LEU A 79 8.68 13.89 4.02
C LEU A 79 8.89 14.45 5.43
N VAL A 80 9.53 15.61 5.49
CA VAL A 80 9.58 16.44 6.69
C VAL A 80 8.64 17.62 6.52
N ALA A 81 7.82 17.88 7.52
CA ALA A 81 6.90 19.01 7.56
C ALA A 81 7.03 19.81 8.87
N ALA A 82 6.52 21.03 8.88
CA ALA A 82 6.33 21.82 10.07
C ALA A 82 5.17 21.25 10.94
N PRO A 83 5.02 21.65 12.20
CA PRO A 83 3.95 21.17 13.09
C PRO A 83 2.52 21.41 12.55
N ASP A 84 2.34 22.39 11.68
CA ASP A 84 1.06 22.67 10.99
C ASP A 84 0.83 21.84 9.73
N GLY A 85 1.81 20.99 9.36
CA GLY A 85 1.77 20.15 8.16
C GLY A 85 2.34 20.79 6.91
N THR A 86 2.82 22.04 6.98
CA THR A 86 3.48 22.69 5.84
C THR A 86 4.74 21.91 5.45
N PRO A 87 4.86 21.40 4.22
CA PRO A 87 6.02 20.63 3.78
C PRO A 87 7.30 21.46 3.83
N LYS A 88 8.35 20.91 4.39
CA LYS A 88 9.71 21.46 4.36
C LYS A 88 10.59 20.77 3.33
N THR A 89 10.19 19.61 2.84
CA THR A 89 10.88 18.83 1.81
C THR A 89 9.89 18.32 0.78
N ASN A 90 10.39 17.87 -0.36
CA ASN A 90 9.62 16.99 -1.22
C ASN A 90 9.38 15.64 -0.50
N ILE A 91 8.44 14.85 -1.01
CA ILE A 91 8.23 13.48 -0.57
C ILE A 91 9.28 12.61 -1.26
N ILE A 92 10.23 12.06 -0.52
CA ILE A 92 11.16 11.05 -1.05
C ILE A 92 10.36 9.78 -1.31
N SER A 93 10.41 9.29 -2.55
CA SER A 93 9.73 8.05 -2.93
C SER A 93 10.52 6.82 -2.45
N TRP A 94 9.85 5.70 -2.22
CA TRP A 94 10.48 4.41 -2.00
C TRP A 94 11.31 3.90 -3.21
N LEU A 95 11.10 4.50 -4.38
CA LEU A 95 11.89 4.25 -5.59
C LEU A 95 13.25 4.95 -5.58
N ASP A 96 13.47 5.86 -4.64
CA ASP A 96 14.70 6.63 -4.49
C ASP A 96 15.89 5.71 -4.18
N LYS A 97 17.02 5.99 -4.79
CA LYS A 97 18.26 5.21 -4.65
C LYS A 97 19.43 6.04 -4.20
N ARG A 98 19.17 7.27 -3.67
CA ARG A 98 20.27 8.08 -3.13
C ARG A 98 21.04 7.31 -2.05
N PRO A 99 22.37 7.52 -1.93
CA PRO A 99 23.20 6.77 -0.99
C PRO A 99 22.74 6.90 0.45
N SER A 100 22.69 5.79 1.16
CA SER A 100 22.40 5.76 2.58
C SER A 100 23.56 6.37 3.37
N PRO A 101 23.34 7.37 4.25
CA PRO A 101 24.39 7.91 5.13
C PRO A 101 24.69 7.00 6.34
N ILE A 102 23.92 5.95 6.52
CA ILE A 102 24.12 4.97 7.59
C ILE A 102 24.32 3.57 7.02
N ALA A 103 25.13 2.77 7.69
CA ALA A 103 25.33 1.38 7.33
C ALA A 103 24.05 0.56 7.53
N PRO A 104 23.88 -0.55 6.78
CA PRO A 104 22.79 -1.47 7.00
C PRO A 104 22.75 -1.97 8.45
N ILE A 105 21.56 -2.01 9.04
CA ILE A 105 21.29 -2.51 10.38
C ILE A 105 20.51 -3.82 10.24
N ASP A 106 20.93 -4.86 10.96
CA ASP A 106 20.10 -6.07 11.07
C ASP A 106 18.91 -5.79 12.01
N LEU A 107 17.78 -5.55 11.37
CA LEU A 107 16.53 -5.19 12.05
C LEU A 107 15.37 -6.10 11.67
N HIS A 108 15.65 -7.19 10.93
CA HIS A 108 14.60 -8.05 10.38
C HIS A 108 13.71 -8.63 11.49
N GLU A 109 14.30 -9.17 12.56
CA GLU A 109 13.55 -9.71 13.71
C GLU A 109 12.72 -8.62 14.43
N LEU A 110 13.25 -7.41 14.53
CA LEU A 110 12.60 -6.31 15.24
C LEU A 110 11.43 -5.72 14.43
N VAL A 111 11.68 -5.45 13.15
CA VAL A 111 10.76 -4.73 12.26
C VAL A 111 9.85 -5.67 11.45
N GLY A 112 10.25 -6.93 11.27
CA GLY A 112 9.54 -7.87 10.40
C GLY A 112 9.94 -7.77 8.92
N TRP A 113 10.77 -6.78 8.54
CA TRP A 113 11.25 -6.55 7.19
C TRP A 113 12.78 -6.46 7.18
N PRO A 114 13.45 -7.01 6.13
CA PRO A 114 14.89 -6.85 5.97
C PRO A 114 15.23 -5.39 5.64
N TRP A 115 16.47 -5.01 5.91
CA TRP A 115 16.99 -3.70 5.56
C TRP A 115 16.72 -3.34 4.08
N ASN A 116 16.29 -2.11 3.86
CA ASN A 116 16.15 -1.51 2.54
C ASN A 116 16.59 -0.04 2.59
N GLY A 117 17.54 0.33 1.73
CA GLY A 117 18.09 1.68 1.66
C GLY A 117 17.13 2.75 1.15
N GLY A 118 15.96 2.37 0.60
CA GLY A 118 14.94 3.29 0.07
C GLY A 118 13.80 3.57 1.04
N PHE A 119 13.99 3.44 2.36
CA PHE A 119 12.90 3.55 3.34
C PHE A 119 13.13 4.63 4.42
N PRO A 120 12.08 5.04 5.13
CA PRO A 120 12.05 6.25 5.95
C PRO A 120 13.16 6.41 6.99
N LEU A 121 13.62 5.34 7.64
CA LEU A 121 14.78 5.40 8.53
C LEU A 121 16.00 5.99 7.81
N VAL A 122 16.26 5.53 6.58
CA VAL A 122 17.38 6.01 5.75
C VAL A 122 17.12 7.42 5.24
N HIS A 123 15.88 7.71 4.82
CA HIS A 123 15.49 9.05 4.39
C HIS A 123 15.68 10.07 5.52
N CYS A 124 15.29 9.71 6.75
CA CYS A 124 15.49 10.55 7.91
C CYS A 124 16.99 10.83 8.17
N ALA A 125 17.81 9.79 8.14
CA ALA A 125 19.25 9.93 8.29
C ALA A 125 19.87 10.79 7.16
N TRP A 126 19.36 10.63 5.94
CA TRP A 126 19.80 11.45 4.80
C TRP A 126 19.45 12.93 4.99
N PHE A 127 18.22 13.25 5.39
CA PHE A 127 17.82 14.63 5.70
C PHE A 127 18.71 15.24 6.80
N LYS A 128 18.98 14.47 7.87
CA LYS A 128 19.86 14.92 8.96
C LYS A 128 21.29 15.21 8.49
N ALA A 129 21.81 14.41 7.57
CA ALA A 129 23.17 14.56 7.05
C ALA A 129 23.30 15.69 6.02
N ASN A 130 22.30 15.90 5.18
CA ASN A 130 22.38 16.78 4.00
C ASN A 130 21.56 18.08 4.14
N CYS A 131 20.49 18.08 4.93
CA CYS A 131 19.57 19.20 5.11
C CYS A 131 19.12 19.31 6.57
N PRO A 132 20.04 19.39 7.57
CA PRO A 132 19.68 19.33 9.00
C PRO A 132 18.71 20.44 9.43
N GLU A 133 18.69 21.57 8.72
CA GLU A 133 17.79 22.71 8.95
C GLU A 133 16.32 22.35 8.77
N VAL A 134 15.96 21.34 7.96
CA VAL A 134 14.55 20.96 7.73
C VAL A 134 13.90 20.41 8.99
N PHE A 135 14.67 19.75 9.86
CA PHE A 135 14.18 19.32 11.15
C PHE A 135 14.12 20.50 12.14
N GLY A 136 15.21 21.31 12.25
CA GLY A 136 15.30 22.34 13.27
C GLY A 136 14.86 21.82 14.63
N ASN A 137 14.15 22.65 15.41
CA ASN A 137 13.60 22.24 16.71
C ASN A 137 12.19 21.63 16.64
N SER A 138 11.53 21.63 15.48
CA SER A 138 10.10 21.31 15.36
C SER A 138 9.72 20.51 14.13
N GLY A 139 10.67 20.10 13.29
CA GLY A 139 10.39 19.31 12.09
C GLY A 139 9.77 17.95 12.47
N GLN A 140 8.69 17.60 11.78
CA GLN A 140 7.95 16.35 11.95
C GLN A 140 8.24 15.44 10.77
N LEU A 141 8.55 14.19 11.02
CA LEU A 141 8.72 13.17 9.98
C LEU A 141 7.38 12.46 9.74
N PHE A 142 6.96 12.42 8.50
CA PHE A 142 5.74 11.74 8.06
C PHE A 142 6.03 10.73 6.94
N MET A 143 5.18 9.73 6.82
CA MET A 143 4.89 9.08 5.55
C MET A 143 3.82 9.90 4.81
N ASN A 144 3.61 9.62 3.52
CA ASN A 144 2.63 10.36 2.75
C ASN A 144 1.18 10.14 3.22
N ASN A 145 0.83 8.95 3.68
CA ASN A 145 -0.54 8.64 4.13
C ASN A 145 -0.91 9.33 5.45
N ASP A 146 -0.04 9.34 6.46
CA ASP A 146 -0.33 10.01 7.72
C ASP A 146 -0.21 11.53 7.61
N TRP A 147 0.64 12.04 6.71
CA TRP A 147 0.67 13.45 6.36
C TRP A 147 -0.64 13.92 5.72
N LEU A 148 -1.16 13.18 4.72
CA LEU A 148 -2.43 13.48 4.08
C LEU A 148 -3.61 13.38 5.06
N ALA A 149 -3.61 12.38 5.94
CA ALA A 149 -4.62 12.25 6.99
C ALA A 149 -4.57 13.45 7.97
N PHE A 150 -3.35 13.89 8.35
CA PHE A 150 -3.16 15.09 9.15
C PHE A 150 -3.70 16.35 8.45
N LEU A 151 -3.45 16.51 7.15
CA LEU A 151 -4.02 17.64 6.39
C LEU A 151 -5.54 17.63 6.38
N LEU A 152 -6.17 16.44 6.34
CA LEU A 152 -7.62 16.30 6.37
C LEU A 152 -8.25 16.62 7.74
N CYS A 153 -7.64 16.19 8.84
CA CYS A 153 -8.29 16.27 10.17
C CYS A 153 -7.50 17.02 11.26
N GLY A 154 -6.27 17.45 11.00
CA GLY A 154 -5.43 18.12 11.99
C GLY A 154 -4.92 17.21 13.11
N LYS A 155 -5.08 15.89 13.01
CA LYS A 155 -4.60 14.91 13.97
C LYS A 155 -3.60 13.98 13.30
N ARG A 156 -2.50 13.68 14.01
CA ARG A 156 -1.48 12.74 13.54
C ARG A 156 -1.84 11.32 13.95
N GLY A 157 -1.62 10.36 13.06
CA GLY A 157 -1.79 8.95 13.34
C GLY A 157 -1.29 8.10 12.21
N LEU A 158 -0.45 7.12 12.52
CA LEU A 158 0.09 6.15 11.56
C LEU A 158 -0.33 4.75 12.00
N ASP A 159 -0.76 3.92 11.06
CA ASP A 159 -1.10 2.54 11.39
C ASP A 159 0.13 1.63 11.49
N HIS A 160 0.00 0.56 12.28
CA HIS A 160 1.08 -0.40 12.50
C HIS A 160 1.55 -1.10 11.21
N SER A 161 0.66 -1.28 10.22
CA SER A 161 1.01 -1.89 8.95
C SER A 161 1.89 -0.95 8.12
N SER A 162 1.48 0.30 7.93
CA SER A 162 2.28 1.33 7.26
C SER A 162 3.57 1.68 8.04
N ALA A 163 3.56 1.57 9.38
CA ALA A 163 4.73 1.81 10.21
C ALA A 163 5.82 0.73 10.08
N THR A 164 5.51 -0.45 9.56
CA THR A 164 6.49 -1.52 9.34
C THR A 164 7.58 -1.09 8.35
N PRO A 165 7.27 -0.66 7.12
CA PRO A 165 8.29 -0.13 6.20
C PRO A 165 8.90 1.21 6.64
N PHE A 166 8.39 1.83 7.68
CA PHE A 166 9.00 3.03 8.28
C PHE A 166 10.36 2.70 8.94
N PHE A 167 10.56 1.44 9.33
CA PHE A 167 11.75 0.93 10.00
C PHE A 167 12.08 1.61 11.33
N LEU A 168 11.07 2.11 12.02
CA LEU A 168 11.21 2.75 13.33
C LEU A 168 10.43 2.02 14.41
N GLN A 169 9.61 1.02 14.06
CA GLN A 169 8.73 0.29 14.96
C GLN A 169 9.38 -1.03 15.43
N ASP A 170 9.26 -1.33 16.73
CA ASP A 170 9.26 -2.70 17.26
C ASP A 170 7.90 -3.30 16.92
N GLN A 171 7.86 -4.09 15.85
CA GLN A 171 6.61 -4.58 15.27
C GLN A 171 5.81 -5.48 16.25
N ALA A 172 6.51 -6.31 17.03
CA ALA A 172 5.87 -7.20 17.99
C ALA A 172 5.18 -6.44 19.12
N LYS A 173 5.75 -5.29 19.52
CA LYS A 173 5.19 -4.44 20.59
C LYS A 173 4.24 -3.35 20.07
N GLY A 174 4.20 -3.10 18.76
CA GLY A 174 3.43 -1.99 18.18
C GLY A 174 3.85 -0.62 18.71
N LYS A 175 5.15 -0.41 18.94
CA LYS A 175 5.72 0.84 19.47
C LYS A 175 6.99 1.21 18.74
N TYR A 176 7.34 2.49 18.73
CA TYR A 176 8.64 2.91 18.23
C TYR A 176 9.78 2.29 19.04
N ALA A 177 10.84 1.87 18.34
CA ALA A 177 11.99 1.23 18.94
C ALA A 177 13.07 2.27 19.27
N PRO A 178 13.45 2.48 20.55
CA PRO A 178 14.41 3.52 20.94
C PRO A 178 15.74 3.46 20.19
N GLN A 179 16.24 2.25 19.91
CA GLN A 179 17.49 2.06 19.15
C GLN A 179 17.38 2.50 17.68
N LEU A 180 16.20 2.39 17.07
CA LEU A 180 15.97 2.84 15.69
C LEU A 180 15.76 4.36 15.64
N LEU A 181 15.08 4.93 16.64
CA LEU A 181 14.97 6.39 16.80
C LEU A 181 16.35 7.03 16.99
N ALA A 182 17.20 6.40 17.79
CA ALA A 182 18.59 6.86 17.99
C ALA A 182 19.40 6.78 16.68
N ALA A 183 19.26 5.68 15.90
CA ALA A 183 19.91 5.54 14.60
C ALA A 183 19.43 6.59 13.59
N ALA A 184 18.15 6.93 13.60
CA ALA A 184 17.56 8.00 12.78
C ALA A 184 17.91 9.40 13.30
N GLY A 185 18.36 9.52 14.55
CA GLY A 185 18.64 10.81 15.21
C GLY A 185 17.39 11.66 15.44
N ILE A 186 16.22 11.05 15.72
CA ILE A 186 14.95 11.74 15.95
C ILE A 186 14.32 11.34 17.27
N ALA A 187 13.49 12.23 17.81
CA ALA A 187 12.66 11.95 18.99
C ALA A 187 11.30 11.39 18.58
N GLU A 188 10.70 10.54 19.42
CA GLU A 188 9.36 9.99 19.17
C GLU A 188 8.30 11.09 18.98
N SER A 189 8.44 12.23 19.66
CA SER A 189 7.56 13.40 19.51
C SER A 189 7.54 14.01 18.11
N GLN A 190 8.54 13.69 17.26
CA GLN A 190 8.61 14.12 15.88
C GLN A 190 7.87 13.17 14.92
N LEU A 191 7.30 12.07 15.43
CA LEU A 191 6.57 11.06 14.70
C LEU A 191 5.08 11.08 15.03
N SER A 192 4.27 10.55 14.12
CA SER A 192 2.84 10.32 14.38
C SER A 192 2.64 9.17 15.38
N PRO A 193 1.72 9.28 16.34
CA PRO A 193 1.36 8.15 17.20
C PRO A 193 0.95 6.93 16.39
N LEU A 194 1.27 5.73 16.88
CA LEU A 194 0.94 4.47 16.23
C LEU A 194 -0.43 3.95 16.69
N TYR A 195 -1.21 3.46 15.73
CA TYR A 195 -2.55 2.91 15.96
C TYR A 195 -2.78 1.60 15.20
N PRO A 196 -3.74 0.76 15.62
CA PRO A 196 -4.26 -0.31 14.77
C PRO A 196 -4.83 0.23 13.45
N PRO A 197 -4.69 -0.50 12.33
CA PRO A 197 -5.40 -0.16 11.10
C PRO A 197 -6.90 0.02 11.31
N GLY A 198 -7.51 1.02 10.66
CA GLY A 198 -8.93 1.34 10.80
C GLY A 198 -9.31 1.95 12.14
N THR A 199 -8.42 2.75 12.75
CA THR A 199 -8.70 3.54 13.96
C THR A 199 -9.10 4.96 13.56
N ALA A 200 -10.21 5.48 14.11
CA ALA A 200 -10.61 6.86 13.93
C ALA A 200 -9.62 7.80 14.63
N ILE A 201 -9.00 8.73 13.88
CA ILE A 201 -8.02 9.69 14.42
C ILE A 201 -8.58 11.11 14.53
N GLY A 202 -9.63 11.42 13.78
CA GLY A 202 -10.26 12.74 13.80
C GLY A 202 -11.44 12.82 12.85
N THR A 203 -11.95 14.02 12.66
CA THR A 203 -12.97 14.32 11.65
C THR A 203 -12.48 15.39 10.70
N LEU A 204 -13.09 15.48 9.54
CA LEU A 204 -12.71 16.42 8.47
C LEU A 204 -12.74 17.86 9.00
N LYS A 205 -11.70 18.62 8.67
CA LYS A 205 -11.58 20.04 9.01
C LYS A 205 -12.72 20.85 8.37
N PRO A 206 -13.27 21.86 9.05
CA PRO A 206 -14.38 22.69 8.54
C PRO A 206 -14.09 23.33 7.18
N GLU A 207 -12.88 23.78 6.95
CA GLU A 207 -12.44 24.43 5.69
C GLU A 207 -12.39 23.49 4.49
N LEU A 208 -12.43 22.17 4.72
CA LEU A 208 -12.47 21.15 3.67
C LEU A 208 -13.88 20.61 3.43
N ALA A 209 -14.81 20.91 4.32
CA ALA A 209 -16.20 20.48 4.19
C ALA A 209 -16.90 21.16 3.01
N GLY A 210 -17.76 20.41 2.33
CA GLY A 210 -18.57 20.88 1.20
C GLY A 210 -19.26 19.73 0.49
N GLY A 211 -20.49 19.92 0.04
CA GLY A 211 -21.30 18.85 -0.54
C GLY A 211 -21.50 17.70 0.46
N ASN A 212 -21.15 16.49 0.04
CA ASN A 212 -21.26 15.28 0.88
C ASN A 212 -20.03 15.04 1.79
N LEU A 213 -19.05 15.95 1.80
CA LEU A 213 -17.98 15.99 2.80
C LEU A 213 -18.41 16.90 3.94
N THR A 214 -18.55 16.36 5.13
CA THR A 214 -19.03 17.12 6.31
C THR A 214 -18.01 17.10 7.44
N THR A 215 -18.15 17.98 8.41
CA THR A 215 -17.34 17.98 9.63
C THR A 215 -17.54 16.72 10.48
N ASN A 216 -18.51 15.88 10.16
CA ASN A 216 -18.72 14.56 10.78
C ASN A 216 -18.02 13.42 10.00
N THR A 217 -17.48 13.68 8.80
CA THR A 217 -16.72 12.69 8.03
C THR A 217 -15.49 12.28 8.83
N VAL A 218 -15.43 11.03 9.25
CA VAL A 218 -14.32 10.48 10.06
C VAL A 218 -13.10 10.25 9.19
N ILE A 219 -11.93 10.63 9.69
CA ILE A 219 -10.64 10.28 9.10
C ILE A 219 -10.04 9.15 9.92
N ALA A 220 -9.71 8.05 9.26
CA ALA A 220 -9.20 6.84 9.89
C ALA A 220 -7.79 6.49 9.40
N THR A 221 -7.03 5.78 10.23
CA THR A 221 -5.78 5.14 9.81
C THR A 221 -6.06 4.08 8.76
N GLY A 222 -5.15 3.94 7.83
CA GLY A 222 -5.23 2.96 6.76
C GLY A 222 -4.43 1.69 6.99
N SER A 223 -3.72 1.24 5.96
CA SER A 223 -2.74 0.16 6.04
C SER A 223 -1.77 0.22 4.84
N PHE A 224 -0.74 -0.61 4.88
CA PHE A 224 0.05 -0.92 3.69
C PHE A 224 -0.85 -1.49 2.57
N ASP A 225 -0.52 -1.25 1.30
CA ASP A 225 -1.37 -1.53 0.13
C ASP A 225 -1.75 -3.02 -0.02
N HIS A 226 -0.79 -3.95 0.11
CA HIS A 226 -1.08 -5.38 -0.05
C HIS A 226 -1.97 -5.95 1.06
N PRO A 227 -1.77 -5.68 2.36
CA PRO A 227 -2.74 -6.00 3.41
C PRO A 227 -4.12 -5.37 3.18
N SER A 228 -4.16 -4.13 2.64
CA SER A 228 -5.40 -3.49 2.26
C SER A 228 -6.13 -4.28 1.17
N ALA A 229 -5.42 -4.64 0.10
CA ALA A 229 -5.97 -5.46 -0.97
C ALA A 229 -6.46 -6.83 -0.48
N ALA A 230 -5.72 -7.46 0.45
CA ALA A 230 -6.13 -8.73 1.05
C ALA A 230 -7.47 -8.62 1.81
N ARG A 231 -7.69 -7.51 2.55
CA ARG A 231 -8.97 -7.21 3.20
C ARG A 231 -10.11 -7.09 2.19
N ALA A 232 -9.89 -6.36 1.09
CA ALA A 232 -10.90 -6.14 0.07
C ALA A 232 -11.44 -7.44 -0.55
N VAL A 233 -10.59 -8.45 -0.66
CA VAL A 233 -10.94 -9.74 -1.26
C VAL A 233 -11.14 -10.86 -0.22
N HIS A 234 -11.28 -10.48 1.05
CA HIS A 234 -11.48 -11.40 2.17
C HIS A 234 -10.45 -12.54 2.26
N VAL A 235 -9.20 -12.25 1.92
CA VAL A 235 -8.05 -13.12 2.19
C VAL A 235 -7.59 -12.82 3.62
N THR A 236 -8.29 -13.37 4.61
CA THR A 236 -8.15 -13.05 6.04
C THR A 236 -7.87 -14.26 6.91
N GLU A 237 -7.91 -15.46 6.34
CA GLU A 237 -7.73 -16.70 7.08
C GLU A 237 -6.44 -17.42 6.67
N PRO A 238 -5.71 -18.05 7.61
CA PRO A 238 -4.56 -18.88 7.27
C PRO A 238 -4.89 -19.93 6.21
N GLY A 239 -3.99 -20.06 5.23
CA GLY A 239 -4.18 -20.92 4.06
C GLY A 239 -4.80 -20.22 2.85
N ASP A 240 -5.37 -19.04 3.00
CA ASP A 240 -5.76 -18.20 1.87
C ASP A 240 -4.53 -17.48 1.30
N VAL A 241 -4.56 -17.21 0.00
CA VAL A 241 -3.51 -16.50 -0.71
C VAL A 241 -4.11 -15.43 -1.60
N LEU A 242 -3.59 -14.21 -1.49
CA LEU A 242 -3.75 -13.16 -2.50
C LEU A 242 -2.53 -13.20 -3.42
N VAL A 243 -2.75 -13.17 -4.74
CA VAL A 243 -1.72 -12.82 -5.69
C VAL A 243 -2.06 -11.47 -6.35
N SER A 244 -1.23 -10.47 -6.09
CA SER A 244 -1.32 -9.14 -6.69
C SER A 244 -0.36 -9.03 -7.86
N CYS A 245 -0.90 -8.88 -9.07
CA CYS A 245 -0.16 -8.92 -10.32
C CYS A 245 -0.03 -7.51 -10.92
N GLY A 246 1.11 -6.87 -10.66
CA GLY A 246 1.49 -5.56 -11.19
C GLY A 246 2.89 -5.60 -11.80
N THR A 247 3.66 -4.50 -11.68
CA THR A 247 5.08 -4.42 -12.05
C THR A 247 5.91 -5.52 -11.39
N SER A 248 5.58 -5.85 -10.15
CA SER A 248 6.02 -7.07 -9.45
C SER A 248 4.78 -7.92 -9.16
N TRP A 249 4.99 -9.24 -9.03
CA TRP A 249 3.96 -10.10 -8.47
C TRP A 249 4.22 -10.27 -6.99
N VAL A 250 3.18 -10.04 -6.20
CA VAL A 250 3.27 -10.10 -4.74
C VAL A 250 2.27 -11.11 -4.23
N GLY A 251 2.78 -12.08 -3.46
CA GLY A 251 1.95 -13.00 -2.69
C GLY A 251 1.73 -12.44 -1.29
N PHE A 252 0.50 -12.51 -0.81
CA PHE A 252 0.13 -12.22 0.58
C PHE A 252 -0.61 -13.42 1.16
N THR A 253 -0.20 -13.86 2.35
CA THR A 253 -0.81 -14.99 3.06
C THR A 253 -1.02 -14.63 4.52
N PRO A 254 -2.25 -14.75 5.05
CA PRO A 254 -2.46 -14.69 6.50
C PRO A 254 -1.77 -15.84 7.20
N ILE A 255 -1.09 -15.57 8.30
CA ILE A 255 -0.40 -16.54 9.16
C ILE A 255 -0.88 -16.40 10.61
N PRO A 256 -1.01 -17.50 11.37
CA PRO A 256 -1.66 -17.46 12.69
C PRO A 256 -0.89 -16.63 13.72
N GLU A 257 0.43 -16.54 13.59
CA GLU A 257 1.30 -15.80 14.51
C GLU A 257 2.42 -15.08 13.77
N ARG A 258 3.05 -14.11 14.43
CA ARG A 258 4.19 -13.40 13.88
C ARG A 258 5.33 -14.36 13.55
N ARG A 259 5.78 -14.32 12.30
CA ARG A 259 6.89 -15.12 11.82
C ARG A 259 7.80 -14.29 10.91
N VAL A 260 9.07 -14.23 11.25
CA VAL A 260 10.08 -13.55 10.44
C VAL A 260 10.97 -14.58 9.77
N ARG A 261 11.09 -14.52 8.46
CA ARG A 261 11.94 -15.43 7.69
C ARG A 261 12.56 -14.77 6.46
N LYS A 262 13.75 -15.25 6.10
CA LYS A 262 14.52 -14.71 4.97
C LYS A 262 13.70 -14.74 3.67
N GLY A 263 13.63 -13.60 3.00
CA GLY A 263 12.95 -13.42 1.71
C GLY A 263 11.44 -13.20 1.81
N TYR A 264 10.92 -13.02 3.02
CA TYR A 264 9.53 -12.66 3.30
C TYR A 264 9.46 -11.43 4.19
N LEU A 265 8.36 -10.71 4.08
CA LEU A 265 8.03 -9.54 4.88
C LEU A 265 6.89 -9.94 5.81
N CYS A 266 6.96 -9.56 7.07
CA CYS A 266 5.89 -9.77 8.04
C CYS A 266 5.07 -8.48 8.20
N ASP A 267 3.76 -8.58 8.22
CA ASP A 267 2.84 -7.45 8.42
C ASP A 267 1.92 -7.70 9.61
N PRO A 268 1.64 -6.71 10.47
CA PRO A 268 0.73 -6.86 11.60
C PRO A 268 -0.71 -7.22 11.22
N PHE A 269 -1.15 -6.90 10.02
CA PHE A 269 -2.44 -7.21 9.41
C PHE A 269 -3.64 -7.08 10.35
N LEU A 270 -4.18 -8.18 10.87
CA LEU A 270 -5.31 -8.21 11.80
C LEU A 270 -4.88 -8.48 13.25
N SER A 271 -3.58 -8.65 13.51
CA SER A 271 -3.05 -9.10 14.81
C SER A 271 -3.43 -8.19 15.98
N SER A 272 -3.51 -6.88 15.75
CA SER A 272 -3.94 -5.91 16.78
C SER A 272 -5.39 -6.09 17.27
N ARG A 273 -6.15 -6.98 16.61
CA ARG A 273 -7.54 -7.36 16.94
C ARG A 273 -7.68 -8.85 17.24
N GLY A 274 -6.56 -9.53 17.54
CA GLY A 274 -6.55 -10.97 17.81
C GLY A 274 -6.67 -11.85 16.56
N GLY A 275 -6.61 -11.27 15.37
CA GLY A 275 -6.60 -12.01 14.11
C GLY A 275 -5.17 -12.36 13.63
N PRO A 276 -5.04 -12.90 12.42
CA PRO A 276 -3.74 -13.32 11.87
C PRO A 276 -2.82 -12.15 11.56
N TRP A 277 -1.53 -12.46 11.51
CA TRP A 277 -0.49 -11.66 10.86
C TRP A 277 -0.53 -11.87 9.35
N GLY A 278 0.21 -11.07 8.60
CA GLY A 278 0.40 -11.24 7.17
C GLY A 278 1.84 -11.62 6.85
N GLU A 279 2.03 -12.52 5.89
CA GLU A 279 3.32 -12.80 5.28
C GLU A 279 3.27 -12.39 3.81
N ILE A 280 4.30 -11.66 3.36
CA ILE A 280 4.37 -11.09 2.03
C ILE A 280 5.65 -11.55 1.36
N PHE A 281 5.58 -11.94 0.10
CA PHE A 281 6.75 -12.13 -0.74
C PHE A 281 6.57 -11.43 -2.10
N SER A 282 7.66 -11.01 -2.70
CA SER A 282 7.64 -10.37 -4.01
C SER A 282 8.51 -11.12 -5.01
N ILE A 283 8.02 -11.21 -6.25
CA ILE A 283 8.80 -11.54 -7.43
C ILE A 283 9.02 -10.23 -8.16
N ALA A 284 10.12 -9.58 -7.80
CA ALA A 284 10.41 -8.24 -8.26
C ALA A 284 10.54 -8.17 -9.79
N ARG A 285 9.99 -7.10 -10.39
CA ARG A 285 10.11 -6.76 -11.80
C ARG A 285 9.56 -7.79 -12.81
N ILE A 286 8.91 -8.85 -12.36
CA ILE A 286 8.41 -9.90 -13.26
C ILE A 286 7.37 -9.35 -14.24
N GLY A 287 6.55 -8.38 -13.81
CA GLY A 287 5.59 -7.72 -14.69
C GLY A 287 6.24 -6.92 -15.82
N LEU A 288 7.43 -6.33 -15.61
CA LEU A 288 8.18 -5.65 -16.67
C LEU A 288 8.69 -6.64 -17.70
N THR A 289 9.29 -7.75 -17.27
CA THR A 289 9.74 -8.82 -18.17
C THR A 289 8.57 -9.43 -18.97
N LEU A 290 7.41 -9.58 -18.30
CA LEU A 290 6.18 -10.02 -18.97
C LEU A 290 5.74 -9.00 -20.03
N GLU A 291 5.74 -7.70 -19.73
CA GLU A 291 5.36 -6.66 -20.67
C GLU A 291 6.25 -6.67 -21.93
N GLU A 292 7.56 -6.79 -21.76
CA GLU A 292 8.52 -6.92 -22.88
C GLU A 292 8.14 -8.12 -23.78
N THR A 293 7.81 -9.26 -23.17
CA THR A 293 7.41 -10.46 -23.91
C THR A 293 6.05 -10.29 -24.58
N ILE A 294 5.08 -9.69 -23.89
CA ILE A 294 3.75 -9.42 -24.42
C ILE A 294 3.82 -8.50 -25.63
N VAL A 295 4.58 -7.39 -25.51
CA VAL A 295 4.78 -6.45 -26.63
C VAL A 295 5.42 -7.13 -27.83
N ARG A 296 6.42 -7.97 -27.60
CA ARG A 296 7.11 -8.69 -28.67
C ARG A 296 6.23 -9.72 -29.38
N LEU A 297 5.35 -10.42 -28.67
CA LEU A 297 4.50 -11.47 -29.23
C LEU A 297 3.16 -10.95 -29.75
N ALA A 298 2.54 -10.02 -29.05
CA ALA A 298 1.19 -9.53 -29.32
C ALA A 298 1.12 -8.06 -29.81
N GLY A 299 2.29 -7.39 -29.93
CA GLY A 299 2.38 -6.00 -30.37
C GLY A 299 2.11 -4.98 -29.27
N THR A 300 1.95 -3.72 -29.67
CA THR A 300 1.77 -2.56 -28.75
C THR A 300 0.30 -2.11 -28.64
N GLY A 301 -0.63 -2.78 -29.32
CA GLY A 301 -2.05 -2.43 -29.30
C GLY A 301 -2.69 -2.58 -27.91
N ASP A 302 -3.83 -1.94 -27.70
CA ASP A 302 -4.57 -1.98 -26.44
C ASP A 302 -5.09 -3.40 -26.12
N ASP A 303 -5.27 -4.23 -27.13
CA ASP A 303 -5.72 -5.62 -27.04
C ASP A 303 -4.59 -6.63 -26.81
N ARG A 304 -3.31 -6.18 -26.71
CA ARG A 304 -2.14 -7.07 -26.58
C ARG A 304 -2.23 -8.08 -25.44
N TYR A 305 -2.79 -7.67 -24.29
CA TYR A 305 -2.97 -8.57 -23.15
C TYR A 305 -4.00 -9.68 -23.46
N LYS A 306 -5.07 -9.34 -24.17
CA LYS A 306 -6.07 -10.30 -24.61
C LYS A 306 -5.46 -11.27 -25.62
N LEU A 307 -4.78 -10.76 -26.63
CA LEU A 307 -4.10 -11.57 -27.66
C LEU A 307 -3.07 -12.52 -27.03
N PHE A 308 -2.25 -12.03 -26.11
CA PHE A 308 -1.27 -12.87 -25.39
C PHE A 308 -1.95 -14.02 -24.63
N ASN A 309 -3.06 -13.76 -23.94
CA ASN A 309 -3.85 -14.79 -23.28
C ASN A 309 -4.45 -15.80 -24.26
N GLU A 310 -4.96 -15.38 -25.41
CA GLU A 310 -5.49 -16.24 -26.45
C GLU A 310 -4.40 -17.14 -27.05
N MET A 311 -3.23 -16.57 -27.36
CA MET A 311 -2.06 -17.33 -27.83
C MET A 311 -1.64 -18.40 -26.81
N ALA A 312 -1.58 -18.06 -25.52
CA ALA A 312 -1.21 -19.01 -24.48
C ALA A 312 -2.20 -20.17 -24.34
N LEU A 313 -3.48 -19.91 -24.55
CA LEU A 313 -4.54 -20.93 -24.48
C LEU A 313 -4.62 -21.80 -25.74
N ALA A 314 -4.31 -21.23 -26.93
CA ALA A 314 -4.52 -21.89 -28.22
C ALA A 314 -3.47 -22.99 -28.45
N GLU A 315 -2.20 -22.76 -28.17
CA GLU A 315 -1.10 -23.64 -28.54
C GLU A 315 0.03 -23.69 -27.47
N ASP A 316 0.87 -24.72 -27.59
CA ASP A 316 2.07 -24.86 -26.78
C ASP A 316 3.22 -24.01 -27.35
N GLY A 317 3.02 -22.69 -27.26
CA GLY A 317 3.93 -21.66 -27.76
C GLY A 317 4.68 -20.93 -26.66
N GLU A 318 5.41 -19.87 -27.05
CA GLU A 318 6.19 -19.06 -26.13
C GLU A 318 5.30 -18.35 -25.09
N ALA A 319 4.11 -17.89 -25.48
CA ALA A 319 3.18 -17.23 -24.57
C ALA A 319 2.78 -18.15 -23.40
N ARG A 320 2.45 -19.42 -23.68
CA ARG A 320 2.15 -20.42 -22.66
C ARG A 320 3.35 -20.70 -21.76
N ARG A 321 4.53 -20.95 -22.34
CA ARG A 321 5.75 -21.19 -21.56
C ARG A 321 6.06 -20.03 -20.62
N THR A 322 5.96 -18.80 -21.10
CA THR A 322 6.18 -17.59 -20.26
C THR A 322 5.18 -17.51 -19.11
N MET A 323 3.90 -17.82 -19.33
CA MET A 323 2.91 -17.87 -18.26
C MET A 323 3.26 -18.94 -17.23
N LEU A 324 3.56 -20.15 -17.68
CA LEU A 324 3.89 -21.29 -16.80
C LEU A 324 5.16 -21.03 -15.98
N GLU A 325 6.22 -20.52 -16.58
CA GLU A 325 7.45 -20.14 -15.86
C GLU A 325 7.20 -19.06 -14.79
N THR A 326 6.34 -18.10 -15.10
CA THR A 326 5.95 -17.06 -14.14
C THR A 326 5.19 -17.65 -12.97
N ILE A 327 4.24 -18.54 -13.26
CA ILE A 327 3.44 -19.24 -12.26
C ILE A 327 4.32 -20.17 -11.41
N ASP A 328 5.25 -20.89 -12.01
CA ASP A 328 6.15 -21.78 -11.29
C ASP A 328 7.08 -21.00 -10.34
N LYS A 329 7.55 -19.79 -10.71
CA LYS A 329 8.27 -18.88 -9.82
C LYS A 329 7.40 -18.43 -8.64
N PHE A 330 6.12 -18.17 -8.87
CA PHE A 330 5.18 -17.82 -7.80
C PHE A 330 4.92 -19.02 -6.88
N LYS A 331 4.60 -20.18 -7.47
CA LYS A 331 4.36 -21.44 -6.75
C LYS A 331 5.53 -21.83 -5.85
N ALA A 332 6.76 -21.66 -6.30
CA ALA A 332 7.98 -21.95 -5.54
C ALA A 332 8.12 -21.11 -4.25
N ARG A 333 7.36 -20.02 -4.12
CA ARG A 333 7.34 -19.15 -2.94
C ARG A 333 6.19 -19.48 -1.98
N LEU A 334 5.22 -20.30 -2.40
CA LEU A 334 4.13 -20.73 -1.54
C LEU A 334 4.58 -21.82 -0.57
N GLU A 335 4.06 -21.76 0.64
CA GLU A 335 4.26 -22.78 1.67
C GLU A 335 3.09 -23.77 1.62
N GLY A 336 3.30 -24.89 0.93
CA GLY A 336 2.27 -25.88 0.74
C GLY A 336 1.20 -25.48 -0.28
N ARG A 337 0.07 -26.21 -0.28
CA ARG A 337 -1.07 -25.95 -1.16
C ARG A 337 -2.01 -24.94 -0.51
N PRO A 338 -2.34 -23.81 -1.18
CA PRO A 338 -3.34 -22.89 -0.67
C PRO A 338 -4.70 -23.56 -0.51
N ARG A 339 -5.47 -23.13 0.47
CA ARG A 339 -6.89 -23.45 0.62
C ARG A 339 -7.73 -22.68 -0.42
N ARG A 340 -7.38 -21.43 -0.64
CA ARG A 340 -8.04 -20.48 -1.52
C ARG A 340 -7.00 -19.54 -2.14
N LEU A 341 -7.17 -19.20 -3.40
CA LEU A 341 -6.32 -18.21 -4.07
C LEU A 341 -7.17 -17.18 -4.81
N VAL A 342 -6.95 -15.92 -4.49
CA VAL A 342 -7.59 -14.77 -5.13
C VAL A 342 -6.56 -13.97 -5.90
N MET A 343 -6.87 -13.68 -7.15
CA MET A 343 -5.99 -12.91 -8.04
C MET A 343 -6.53 -11.49 -8.24
N VAL A 344 -5.64 -10.50 -8.12
CA VAL A 344 -5.93 -9.08 -8.38
C VAL A 344 -4.86 -8.48 -9.31
N GLY A 345 -5.13 -7.29 -9.86
CA GLY A 345 -4.28 -6.64 -10.86
C GLY A 345 -4.67 -6.98 -12.28
N GLY A 346 -4.05 -6.33 -13.27
CA GLY A 346 -4.39 -6.49 -14.69
C GLY A 346 -4.46 -7.93 -15.19
N PRO A 347 -3.46 -8.79 -14.93
CA PRO A 347 -3.48 -10.20 -15.32
C PRO A 347 -4.68 -11.01 -14.78
N SER A 348 -5.32 -10.60 -13.67
CA SER A 348 -6.51 -11.30 -13.14
C SER A 348 -7.72 -11.28 -14.09
N GLU A 349 -7.77 -10.33 -15.01
CA GLU A 349 -8.81 -10.24 -16.05
C GLU A 349 -8.60 -11.30 -17.15
N GLY A 350 -7.36 -11.81 -17.28
CA GLY A 350 -6.98 -12.79 -18.31
C GLY A 350 -7.38 -14.23 -17.96
N LYS A 351 -8.13 -14.88 -18.85
CA LYS A 351 -8.54 -16.28 -18.68
C LYS A 351 -7.34 -17.24 -18.61
N GLY A 352 -6.30 -17.00 -19.42
CA GLY A 352 -5.09 -17.84 -19.46
C GLY A 352 -4.36 -17.90 -18.13
N TRP A 353 -4.15 -16.75 -17.49
CA TRP A 353 -3.50 -16.69 -16.19
C TRP A 353 -4.22 -17.51 -15.11
N ARG A 354 -5.55 -17.34 -15.02
CA ARG A 354 -6.35 -18.09 -14.05
C ARG A 354 -6.39 -19.58 -14.36
N HIS A 355 -6.49 -19.95 -15.65
CA HIS A 355 -6.49 -21.34 -16.09
C HIS A 355 -5.19 -22.05 -15.68
N PHE A 356 -4.03 -21.51 -16.05
CA PHE A 356 -2.74 -22.14 -15.76
C PHE A 356 -2.36 -22.09 -14.27
N LEU A 357 -2.76 -21.03 -13.54
CA LEU A 357 -2.63 -21.03 -12.07
C LEU A 357 -3.47 -22.14 -11.43
N ALA A 358 -4.73 -22.30 -11.87
CA ALA A 358 -5.60 -23.33 -11.34
C ALA A 358 -5.05 -24.75 -11.62
N GLU A 359 -4.54 -24.97 -12.83
CA GLU A 359 -3.90 -26.24 -13.21
C GLU A 359 -2.65 -26.53 -12.38
N ARG A 360 -1.74 -25.53 -12.26
CA ARG A 360 -0.46 -25.70 -11.53
C ARG A 360 -0.63 -25.89 -10.02
N LEU A 361 -1.66 -25.28 -9.43
CA LEU A 361 -1.93 -25.35 -8.00
C LEU A 361 -3.02 -26.39 -7.65
N GLU A 362 -3.64 -27.01 -8.66
CA GLU A 362 -4.80 -27.93 -8.52
C GLU A 362 -5.92 -27.31 -7.66
N LEU A 363 -6.17 -26.01 -7.87
CA LEU A 363 -7.08 -25.21 -7.06
C LEU A 363 -7.81 -24.21 -7.95
N ALA A 364 -9.10 -23.98 -7.68
CA ALA A 364 -9.84 -22.91 -8.35
C ALA A 364 -9.24 -21.54 -8.01
N VAL A 365 -9.00 -20.73 -9.03
CA VAL A 365 -8.49 -19.36 -8.88
C VAL A 365 -9.63 -18.38 -9.01
N GLU A 366 -9.88 -17.62 -7.96
CA GLU A 366 -10.92 -16.61 -7.92
C GLU A 366 -10.38 -15.30 -8.52
N ALA A 367 -11.17 -14.65 -9.38
CA ALA A 367 -10.93 -13.27 -9.78
C ALA A 367 -11.73 -12.35 -8.87
N SER A 368 -11.08 -11.33 -8.33
CA SER A 368 -11.77 -10.33 -7.54
C SER A 368 -12.64 -9.42 -8.42
N PRO A 369 -13.86 -9.05 -7.99
CA PRO A 369 -14.63 -8.01 -8.64
C PRO A 369 -13.97 -6.61 -8.51
N PHE A 370 -12.99 -6.47 -7.62
CA PHE A 370 -12.25 -5.23 -7.35
C PHE A 370 -10.86 -5.20 -8.00
N ALA A 371 -10.57 -6.06 -8.96
CA ALA A 371 -9.24 -6.36 -9.51
C ALA A 371 -8.20 -5.22 -9.48
N LYS A 372 -8.54 -4.04 -9.99
CA LYS A 372 -7.64 -2.87 -10.07
C LYS A 372 -7.76 -1.91 -8.87
N GLN A 373 -8.80 -2.07 -8.05
CA GLN A 373 -9.16 -1.14 -6.96
C GLN A 373 -9.07 -1.79 -5.57
N ALA A 374 -8.52 -3.01 -5.48
CA ALA A 374 -8.52 -3.77 -4.22
C ALA A 374 -7.85 -3.00 -3.05
N GLY A 375 -6.75 -2.29 -3.29
CA GLY A 375 -6.11 -1.44 -2.27
C GLY A 375 -7.05 -0.36 -1.74
N ALA A 376 -7.71 0.37 -2.65
CA ALA A 376 -8.65 1.42 -2.30
C ALA A 376 -9.93 0.88 -1.61
N VAL A 377 -10.47 -0.27 -2.07
CA VAL A 377 -11.62 -0.94 -1.42
C VAL A 377 -11.27 -1.37 0.00
N GLY A 378 -10.08 -1.97 0.22
CA GLY A 378 -9.63 -2.34 1.54
C GLY A 378 -9.47 -1.14 2.48
N ALA A 379 -9.00 0.01 1.95
CA ALA A 379 -8.97 1.26 2.69
C ALA A 379 -10.39 1.75 3.05
N ALA A 380 -11.35 1.68 2.12
CA ALA A 380 -12.75 2.03 2.39
C ALA A 380 -13.38 1.11 3.47
N MET A 381 -13.03 -0.18 3.48
CA MET A 381 -13.44 -1.11 4.55
C MET A 381 -12.83 -0.74 5.91
N LEU A 382 -11.56 -0.28 5.95
CA LEU A 382 -10.94 0.24 7.18
C LEU A 382 -11.62 1.53 7.65
N ALA A 383 -12.01 2.41 6.74
CA ALA A 383 -12.80 3.60 7.06
C ALA A 383 -14.17 3.22 7.68
N ALA A 384 -14.87 2.24 7.13
CA ALA A 384 -16.11 1.72 7.68
C ALA A 384 -15.93 1.08 9.07
N GLN A 385 -14.83 0.35 9.25
CA GLN A 385 -14.46 -0.27 10.53
C GLN A 385 -14.25 0.78 11.64
N ALA A 386 -13.66 1.94 11.32
CA ALA A 386 -13.43 3.02 12.28
C ALA A 386 -14.72 3.58 12.89
N LEU A 387 -15.84 3.48 12.18
CA LEU A 387 -17.17 3.95 12.65
C LEU A 387 -17.82 3.01 13.68
N GLN A 388 -17.32 1.77 13.77
CA GLN A 388 -17.85 0.77 14.72
C GLN A 388 -17.15 0.80 16.08
N GLN A 389 -16.11 1.63 16.22
CA GLN A 389 -15.35 1.75 17.47
C GLN A 389 -16.00 2.77 18.39
N PRO A 390 -15.97 2.57 19.72
CA PRO A 390 -16.35 3.62 20.66
C PRO A 390 -15.47 4.85 20.37
N LYS A 391 -16.08 6.02 20.31
CA LYS A 391 -15.32 7.27 20.24
C LYS A 391 -14.39 7.33 21.45
N ALA A 392 -13.08 7.40 21.21
CA ALA A 392 -12.06 7.56 22.26
C ALA A 392 -12.21 8.91 22.98
#